data_94307026615e4719ac2e946ec804c0f6
#
_entry.id   94307026615e4719ac2e946ec804c0f6
#
_cell.length_a   1.000
_cell.length_b   1.000
_cell.length_c   1.000
_cell.angle_alpha   90.00
_cell.angle_beta   90.00
_cell.angle_gamma   90.00
#
_symmetry.space_group_name_H-M   'P 1'
#
loop_
_entity.id
_entity.type
_entity.pdbx_description
1 polymer ?
#
loop_
_entity_poly.entity_id
_entity_poly.type
_entity_poly.pdbx_seq_one_letter_code
_entity_poly.pdbx_strand_id
1 'polypeptide(L)'
;MKPYLLLFATYLICVAQTFAQNQEIRLFSHRGGRLEHDENTLRAFEASYRAGYRGFETDVRMTRDGALVITHDSSLERTTDGKGVVEQHTRAEIEQLHTRQGNKVLFLDELLRFLHDKPGLYVEFEMKTAPQHLPSS
;
A
#
# COMPACT_ATOMS: atom_id res chain seq x y z
N MET A 1 -54.38 -20.30 -10.65
CA MET A 1 -53.50 -19.15 -10.33
C MET A 1 -53.37 -18.29 -11.57
N LYS A 2 -53.59 -16.97 -11.46
CA LYS A 2 -53.53 -16.10 -12.66
C LYS A 2 -52.04 -15.94 -13.07
N PRO A 3 -51.71 -16.06 -14.36
CA PRO A 3 -50.32 -16.06 -14.85
C PRO A 3 -49.54 -14.79 -14.47
N TYR A 4 -50.25 -13.69 -14.24
CA TYR A 4 -49.65 -12.42 -13.82
C TYR A 4 -49.00 -12.46 -12.42
N LEU A 5 -49.49 -13.33 -11.52
CA LEU A 5 -48.95 -13.48 -10.17
C LEU A 5 -47.56 -14.14 -10.19
N LEU A 6 -47.38 -15.10 -11.14
CA LEU A 6 -46.08 -15.76 -11.30
C LEU A 6 -45.03 -14.81 -11.91
N LEU A 7 -45.42 -14.02 -12.92
CA LEU A 7 -44.57 -13.00 -13.52
C LEU A 7 -44.12 -11.91 -12.53
N PHE A 8 -45.03 -11.49 -11.64
CA PHE A 8 -44.74 -10.50 -10.62
C PHE A 8 -43.80 -11.05 -9.54
N ALA A 9 -43.98 -12.32 -9.16
CA ALA A 9 -43.09 -12.97 -8.19
C ALA A 9 -41.67 -13.17 -8.75
N THR A 10 -41.53 -13.58 -10.04
CA THR A 10 -40.23 -13.72 -10.68
C THR A 10 -39.53 -12.36 -10.86
N TYR A 11 -40.27 -11.30 -11.19
CA TYR A 11 -39.73 -9.96 -11.28
C TYR A 11 -39.20 -9.44 -9.94
N LEU A 12 -39.95 -9.63 -8.82
CA LEU A 12 -39.54 -9.29 -7.48
C LEU A 12 -38.29 -10.05 -7.02
N ILE A 13 -38.16 -11.32 -7.35
CA ILE A 13 -36.97 -12.14 -7.05
C ILE A 13 -35.77 -11.64 -7.84
N CYS A 14 -35.90 -11.34 -9.14
CA CYS A 14 -34.84 -10.77 -9.95
C CYS A 14 -34.37 -9.40 -9.41
N VAL A 15 -35.29 -8.51 -9.02
CA VAL A 15 -34.97 -7.20 -8.46
C VAL A 15 -34.28 -7.34 -7.09
N ALA A 16 -34.72 -8.27 -6.24
CA ALA A 16 -34.07 -8.53 -4.95
C ALA A 16 -32.64 -9.07 -5.11
N GLN A 17 -32.37 -9.86 -6.14
CA GLN A 17 -31.02 -10.35 -6.43
C GLN A 17 -30.07 -9.25 -6.95
N THR A 18 -30.60 -8.23 -7.65
CA THR A 18 -29.80 -7.09 -8.12
C THR A 18 -29.37 -6.15 -6.97
N PHE A 19 -30.07 -6.15 -5.85
CA PHE A 19 -29.71 -5.33 -4.68
C PHE A 19 -28.81 -6.07 -3.69
N ALA A 20 -28.64 -7.38 -3.80
CA ALA A 20 -27.62 -8.12 -3.06
C ALA A 20 -26.25 -7.97 -3.74
N GLN A 21 -25.77 -6.74 -3.92
CA GLN A 21 -24.37 -6.53 -4.17
C GLN A 21 -23.63 -6.98 -2.91
N ASN A 22 -22.98 -8.14 -2.99
CA ASN A 22 -21.98 -8.54 -2.01
C ASN A 22 -20.92 -7.44 -2.01
N GLN A 23 -21.01 -6.52 -1.05
CA GLN A 23 -19.90 -5.61 -0.77
C GLN A 23 -18.78 -6.48 -0.22
N GLU A 24 -17.83 -6.79 -1.07
CA GLU A 24 -16.62 -7.49 -0.68
C GLU A 24 -15.83 -6.58 0.25
N ILE A 25 -15.76 -6.93 1.54
CA ILE A 25 -14.92 -6.20 2.50
C ILE A 25 -13.47 -6.53 2.18
N ARG A 26 -12.71 -5.52 1.77
CA ARG A 26 -11.27 -5.65 1.55
C ARG A 26 -10.52 -5.19 2.78
N LEU A 27 -9.70 -6.07 3.32
CA LEU A 27 -8.80 -5.76 4.43
C LEU A 27 -7.44 -5.33 3.88
N PHE A 28 -6.95 -4.21 4.39
CA PHE A 28 -5.63 -3.69 4.04
C PHE A 28 -4.66 -3.85 5.19
N SER A 29 -3.47 -4.35 4.87
CA SER A 29 -2.32 -4.26 5.76
C SER A 29 -1.70 -2.88 5.62
N HIS A 30 -1.99 -2.00 6.59
CA HIS A 30 -1.51 -0.62 6.65
C HIS A 30 0.00 -0.60 6.86
N ARG A 31 0.75 -0.03 5.91
CA ARG A 31 2.22 0.00 5.86
C ARG A 31 2.87 -1.38 6.01
N GLY A 32 2.22 -2.43 5.51
CA GLY A 32 2.71 -3.79 5.62
C GLY A 32 2.55 -4.44 7.00
N GLY A 33 1.72 -3.88 7.91
CA GLY A 33 1.50 -4.44 9.26
C GLY A 33 2.37 -3.78 10.34
N ARG A 34 2.28 -2.48 10.44
CA ARG A 34 3.11 -1.59 11.31
C ARG A 34 3.09 -1.90 12.82
N LEU A 35 2.16 -2.72 13.29
CA LEU A 35 2.09 -3.08 14.71
C LEU A 35 3.01 -4.25 15.07
N GLU A 36 3.38 -5.06 14.09
CA GLU A 36 4.14 -6.30 14.30
C GLU A 36 5.54 -6.23 13.67
N HIS A 37 5.70 -5.40 12.65
CA HIS A 37 6.95 -5.24 11.89
C HIS A 37 7.30 -3.77 11.72
N ASP A 38 8.57 -3.49 11.38
CA ASP A 38 8.94 -2.16 10.89
C ASP A 38 8.09 -1.82 9.68
N GLU A 39 7.33 -0.72 9.79
CA GLU A 39 6.43 -0.25 8.73
C GLU A 39 7.16 0.01 7.42
N ASN A 40 6.45 -0.19 6.29
CA ASN A 40 6.95 0.16 4.96
C ASN A 40 8.26 -0.57 4.58
N THR A 41 8.43 -1.81 5.05
CA THR A 41 9.57 -2.66 4.69
C THR A 41 9.13 -3.86 3.86
N LEU A 42 10.03 -4.38 3.02
CA LEU A 42 9.75 -5.59 2.23
C LEU A 42 9.36 -6.77 3.15
N ARG A 43 10.04 -6.92 4.29
CA ARG A 43 9.74 -7.94 5.30
C ARG A 43 8.31 -7.85 5.83
N ALA A 44 7.80 -6.63 6.07
CA ALA A 44 6.44 -6.40 6.53
C ALA A 44 5.41 -6.83 5.47
N PHE A 45 5.60 -6.44 4.21
CA PHE A 45 4.72 -6.85 3.10
C PHE A 45 4.75 -8.36 2.86
N GLU A 46 5.92 -9.00 2.93
CA GLU A 46 6.05 -10.46 2.83
C GLU A 46 5.33 -11.17 3.97
N ALA A 47 5.45 -10.68 5.20
CA ALA A 47 4.78 -11.25 6.36
C ALA A 47 3.25 -11.15 6.23
N SER A 48 2.75 -9.98 5.83
CA SER A 48 1.33 -9.75 5.58
C SER A 48 0.79 -10.65 4.45
N TYR A 49 1.54 -10.79 3.36
CA TYR A 49 1.16 -11.70 2.27
C TYR A 49 1.08 -13.16 2.75
N ARG A 50 2.06 -13.63 3.53
CA ARG A 50 2.05 -14.98 4.14
C ARG A 50 0.90 -15.18 5.11
N ALA A 51 0.51 -14.13 5.85
CA ALA A 51 -0.66 -14.13 6.74
C ALA A 51 -2.01 -14.14 6.01
N GLY A 52 -2.01 -14.05 4.67
CA GLY A 52 -3.22 -14.13 3.85
C GLY A 52 -3.79 -12.78 3.42
N TYR A 53 -3.19 -11.65 3.81
CA TYR A 53 -3.63 -10.34 3.31
C TYR A 53 -3.38 -10.22 1.81
N ARG A 54 -4.34 -9.61 1.11
CA ARG A 54 -4.28 -9.35 -0.34
C ARG A 54 -4.46 -7.87 -0.67
N GLY A 55 -4.76 -7.05 0.32
CA GLY A 55 -4.77 -5.59 0.24
C GLY A 55 -3.57 -5.03 1.01
N PHE A 56 -2.82 -4.14 0.39
CA PHE A 56 -1.74 -3.38 1.03
C PHE A 56 -1.99 -1.89 0.86
N GLU A 57 -1.64 -1.14 1.88
CA GLU A 57 -1.53 0.31 1.81
C GLU A 57 -0.08 0.69 2.13
N THR A 58 0.45 1.71 1.45
CA THR A 58 1.83 2.15 1.61
C THR A 58 2.03 3.61 1.20
N ASP A 59 3.05 4.22 1.77
CA ASP A 59 3.38 5.62 1.59
C ASP A 59 4.59 5.79 0.66
N VAL A 60 4.50 6.74 -0.26
CA VAL A 60 5.56 7.02 -1.24
C VAL A 60 6.06 8.45 -1.11
N ARG A 61 7.37 8.62 -0.97
CA ARG A 61 8.05 9.91 -1.05
C ARG A 61 9.09 9.90 -2.16
N MET A 62 9.51 11.07 -2.59
CA MET A 62 10.55 11.20 -3.61
C MET A 62 11.83 11.75 -3.00
N THR A 63 12.95 11.10 -3.30
CA THR A 63 14.29 11.56 -2.93
C THR A 63 14.70 12.78 -3.75
N ARG A 64 15.80 13.45 -3.35
CA ARG A 64 16.37 14.61 -4.07
C ARG A 64 16.70 14.31 -5.53
N ASP A 65 17.12 13.10 -5.84
CA ASP A 65 17.48 12.64 -7.18
C ASP A 65 16.35 11.91 -7.92
N GLY A 66 15.10 12.02 -7.41
CA GLY A 66 13.89 11.55 -8.07
C GLY A 66 13.56 10.06 -7.87
N ALA A 67 14.28 9.33 -7.02
CA ALA A 67 13.91 7.96 -6.68
C ALA A 67 12.69 7.94 -5.75
N LEU A 68 11.82 6.92 -5.89
CA LEU A 68 10.63 6.77 -5.07
C LEU A 68 10.91 5.79 -3.92
N VAL A 69 10.88 6.30 -2.69
CA VAL A 69 11.12 5.56 -1.46
C VAL A 69 9.83 5.32 -0.69
N ILE A 70 9.71 4.16 -0.09
CA ILE A 70 8.53 3.73 0.67
C ILE A 70 8.71 4.15 2.13
N THR A 71 8.10 5.29 2.50
CA THR A 71 8.15 5.85 3.85
C THR A 71 7.05 6.88 4.08
N HIS A 72 6.51 6.90 5.29
CA HIS A 72 5.42 7.82 5.66
C HIS A 72 5.91 9.23 5.99
N ASP A 73 6.86 9.33 6.93
CA ASP A 73 7.31 10.61 7.46
C ASP A 73 8.21 11.34 6.48
N SER A 74 8.20 12.66 6.52
CA SER A 74 9.19 13.47 5.81
C SER A 74 10.58 13.35 6.43
N SER A 75 10.69 13.00 7.71
CA SER A 75 11.95 12.85 8.44
C SER A 75 12.34 11.37 8.60
N LEU A 76 13.64 11.11 8.59
CA LEU A 76 14.20 9.75 8.66
C LEU A 76 14.27 9.20 10.09
N GLU A 77 14.24 10.08 11.11
CA GLU A 77 14.61 9.78 12.49
C GLU A 77 13.72 8.74 13.18
N ARG A 78 12.41 8.73 12.88
CA ARG A 78 11.48 7.86 13.60
C ARG A 78 11.65 6.40 13.20
N THR A 79 11.82 6.13 11.92
CA THR A 79 11.77 4.78 11.37
C THR A 79 13.13 4.21 11.00
N THR A 80 14.18 5.05 10.93
CA THR A 80 15.53 4.63 10.53
C THR A 80 16.61 5.13 11.50
N ASP A 81 17.84 4.73 11.26
CA ASP A 81 19.05 5.25 11.91
C ASP A 81 19.56 6.55 11.26
N GLY A 82 18.92 7.02 10.17
CA GLY A 82 19.22 8.26 9.49
C GLY A 82 18.65 9.50 10.17
N LYS A 83 19.02 10.66 9.61
CA LYS A 83 18.55 11.98 10.08
C LYS A 83 18.23 12.88 8.90
N GLY A 84 17.32 13.83 9.12
CA GLY A 84 16.96 14.85 8.15
C GLY A 84 15.78 14.47 7.28
N VAL A 85 15.51 15.30 6.27
CA VAL A 85 14.33 15.21 5.41
C VAL A 85 14.61 14.32 4.20
N VAL A 86 13.72 13.40 3.91
CA VAL A 86 13.84 12.42 2.81
C VAL A 86 14.15 13.11 1.47
N GLU A 87 13.43 14.19 1.17
CA GLU A 87 13.55 14.96 -0.08
C GLU A 87 14.91 15.69 -0.21
N GLN A 88 15.73 15.71 0.84
CA GLN A 88 17.08 16.28 0.82
C GLN A 88 18.17 15.24 0.60
N HIS A 89 17.83 13.95 0.60
CA HIS A 89 18.76 12.84 0.41
C HIS A 89 18.61 12.21 -0.98
N THR A 90 19.70 11.69 -1.51
CA THR A 90 19.70 10.84 -2.69
C THR A 90 19.31 9.40 -2.35
N ARG A 91 18.95 8.62 -3.35
CA ARG A 91 18.74 7.18 -3.21
C ARG A 91 19.96 6.50 -2.58
N ALA A 92 21.15 6.80 -3.08
CA ALA A 92 22.39 6.18 -2.60
C ALA A 92 22.65 6.45 -1.09
N GLU A 93 22.29 7.63 -0.59
CA GLU A 93 22.40 7.97 0.84
C GLU A 93 21.37 7.18 1.67
N ILE A 94 20.12 7.08 1.21
CA ILE A 94 19.04 6.35 1.91
C ILE A 94 19.26 4.84 1.90
N GLU A 95 19.83 4.26 0.84
CA GLU A 95 20.15 2.83 0.75
C GLU A 95 21.16 2.34 1.80
N GLN A 96 21.93 3.25 2.42
CA GLN A 96 22.84 2.92 3.50
C GLN A 96 22.16 2.84 4.87
N LEU A 97 20.93 3.32 4.98
CA LEU A 97 20.20 3.37 6.23
C LEU A 97 19.47 2.05 6.52
N HIS A 98 19.24 1.83 7.82
CA HIS A 98 18.50 0.69 8.30
C HIS A 98 17.34 1.14 9.18
N THR A 99 16.26 0.38 9.14
CA THR A 99 15.11 0.57 10.03
C THR A 99 15.45 0.13 11.46
N ARG A 100 14.55 0.37 12.40
CA ARG A 100 14.76 0.06 13.83
C ARG A 100 15.01 -1.43 14.11
N GLN A 101 14.46 -2.33 13.28
CA GLN A 101 14.71 -3.76 13.37
C GLN A 101 15.82 -4.25 12.42
N GLY A 102 16.60 -3.33 11.85
CA GLY A 102 17.72 -3.64 10.97
C GLY A 102 17.35 -4.03 9.53
N ASN A 103 16.11 -3.73 9.09
CA ASN A 103 15.73 -3.94 7.70
C ASN A 103 16.28 -2.80 6.82
N LYS A 104 16.47 -3.08 5.54
CA LYS A 104 16.77 -2.03 4.55
C LYS A 104 15.56 -1.13 4.35
N VAL A 105 15.82 0.15 4.06
CA VAL A 105 14.80 1.06 3.56
C VAL A 105 14.35 0.60 2.19
N LEU A 106 13.04 0.51 1.96
CA LEU A 106 12.45 -0.05 0.75
C LEU A 106 12.22 1.05 -0.31
N PHE A 107 12.54 0.76 -1.56
CA PHE A 107 12.20 1.60 -2.70
C PHE A 107 11.05 1.01 -3.51
N LEU A 108 10.31 1.88 -4.23
CA LEU A 108 9.14 1.47 -5.00
C LEU A 108 9.45 0.39 -6.04
N ASP A 109 10.58 0.49 -6.73
CA ASP A 109 10.98 -0.52 -7.72
C ASP A 109 11.21 -1.91 -7.10
N GLU A 110 11.67 -1.98 -5.85
CA GLU A 110 11.82 -3.23 -5.11
C GLU A 110 10.45 -3.79 -4.68
N LEU A 111 9.56 -2.92 -4.20
CA LEU A 111 8.19 -3.30 -3.88
C LEU A 111 7.46 -3.82 -5.13
N LEU A 112 7.58 -3.14 -6.27
CA LEU A 112 6.96 -3.57 -7.52
C LEU A 112 7.49 -4.94 -7.98
N ARG A 113 8.77 -5.23 -7.82
CA ARG A 113 9.32 -6.58 -8.08
C ARG A 113 8.68 -7.64 -7.18
N PHE A 114 8.50 -7.34 -5.89
CA PHE A 114 7.81 -8.25 -4.97
C PHE A 114 6.36 -8.50 -5.38
N LEU A 115 5.65 -7.48 -5.86
CA LEU A 115 4.24 -7.56 -6.24
C LEU A 115 4.01 -8.28 -7.57
N HIS A 116 4.99 -8.22 -8.49
CA HIS A 116 4.84 -8.68 -9.88
C HIS A 116 4.32 -10.11 -10.02
N ASP A 117 4.82 -11.04 -9.22
CA ASP A 117 4.49 -12.45 -9.30
C ASP A 117 3.36 -12.88 -8.35
N LYS A 118 2.58 -11.92 -7.84
CA LYS A 118 1.53 -12.16 -6.85
C LYS A 118 0.16 -11.70 -7.35
N PRO A 119 -0.54 -12.54 -8.12
CA PRO A 119 -1.84 -12.17 -8.66
C PRO A 119 -2.87 -11.94 -7.55
N GLY A 120 -3.83 -11.07 -7.82
CA GLY A 120 -4.94 -10.77 -6.90
C GLY A 120 -4.60 -9.81 -5.77
N LEU A 121 -3.39 -9.21 -5.78
CA LEU A 121 -3.06 -8.13 -4.86
C LEU A 121 -3.69 -6.82 -5.31
N TYR A 122 -4.16 -6.05 -4.33
CA TYR A 122 -4.57 -4.67 -4.47
C TYR A 122 -3.68 -3.80 -3.58
N VAL A 123 -3.09 -2.73 -4.14
CA VAL A 123 -2.19 -1.86 -3.40
C VAL A 123 -2.63 -0.41 -3.56
N GLU A 124 -2.78 0.29 -2.44
CA GLU A 124 -2.99 1.73 -2.38
C GLU A 124 -1.66 2.42 -2.09
N PHE A 125 -1.26 3.33 -2.99
CA PHE A 125 -0.08 4.17 -2.84
C PHE A 125 -0.51 5.58 -2.43
N GLU A 126 -0.16 5.99 -1.21
CA GLU A 126 -0.35 7.37 -0.78
C GLU A 126 0.89 8.20 -1.11
N MET A 127 0.74 9.19 -2.00
CA MET A 127 1.82 10.10 -2.35
C MET A 127 1.98 11.18 -1.29
N LYS A 128 3.08 11.14 -0.53
CA LYS A 128 3.37 12.05 0.59
C LYS A 128 4.20 13.27 0.21
N THR A 129 4.96 13.21 -0.89
CA THR A 129 5.74 14.36 -1.36
C THR A 129 4.82 15.38 -2.01
N ALA A 130 4.76 16.59 -1.45
CA ALA A 130 4.00 17.68 -2.02
C ALA A 130 4.80 18.37 -3.16
N PRO A 131 4.14 19.00 -4.15
CA PRO A 131 4.80 19.65 -5.29
C PRO A 131 5.87 20.69 -4.92
N GLN A 132 5.73 21.38 -3.78
CA GLN A 132 6.70 22.35 -3.28
C GLN A 132 8.04 21.73 -2.85
N HIS A 133 8.11 20.41 -2.69
CA HIS A 133 9.32 19.68 -2.33
C HIS A 133 9.99 19.02 -3.54
N LEU A 134 9.39 19.13 -4.72
CA LEU A 134 9.99 18.64 -5.95
C LEU A 134 11.15 19.55 -6.36
N PRO A 135 12.29 18.99 -6.84
CA PRO A 135 13.36 19.80 -7.39
C PRO A 135 12.82 20.61 -8.55
N SER A 136 13.17 21.89 -8.62
CA SER A 136 12.90 22.72 -9.79
C SER A 136 13.63 22.15 -11.00
N SER A 137 12.88 21.78 -12.03
CA SER A 137 13.41 21.34 -13.33
C SER A 137 14.25 22.43 -13.99
#